data_b56018242fcaf11c57c0a092117067c3
#
_entry.id   b56018242fcaf11c57c0a092117067c3
#
_cell.length_a   1.000
_cell.length_b   1.000
_cell.length_c   1.000
_cell.angle_alpha   90.00
_cell.angle_beta   90.00
_cell.angle_gamma   90.00
#
_symmetry.space_group_name_H-M   'P 1'
#
loop_
_entity.id
_entity.type
_entity.pdbx_description
1 polymer ?
#
loop_
_entity_poly.entity_id
_entity_poly.type
_entity_poly.pdbx_seq_one_letter_code
_entity_poly.pdbx_strand_id
1 'polypeptide(L)'
;EVWASPKTTDGKLDHNKALSGNDLINFVDHELFPYLKKFKTSAESPDTIEYKIGEIFSELKNKIQSGYALRNILDIVDGMRFRTDSEKHEMSHLYESKIKNMGNAGRNGGEFYTPRSLIKTIVKVVAPKIGEKIYDGAVGSAGFLVEAYGYLK
;
A
#
# COMPACT_ATOMS: atom_id res chain seq x y z
N GLU A 1 -12.29 -8.54 13.72
CA GLU A 1 -11.67 -9.84 13.69
C GLU A 1 -11.89 -10.56 12.38
N VAL A 2 -10.89 -10.98 11.77
CA VAL A 2 -10.63 -12.11 10.97
C VAL A 2 -11.56 -12.47 9.82
N TRP A 3 -12.11 -11.49 9.24
CA TRP A 3 -12.86 -11.60 8.00
C TRP A 3 -11.99 -12.12 6.82
N ALA A 4 -10.70 -11.79 6.78
CA ALA A 4 -9.91 -12.04 5.60
C ALA A 4 -9.27 -13.42 5.56
N SER A 5 -8.45 -13.73 6.54
CA SER A 5 -7.59 -14.92 6.52
C SER A 5 -7.56 -15.57 7.91
N PRO A 6 -8.70 -16.15 8.36
CA PRO A 6 -8.75 -16.86 9.62
C PRO A 6 -7.72 -17.99 9.62
N LYS A 7 -6.98 -18.13 10.71
CA LYS A 7 -5.90 -19.12 10.82
C LYS A 7 -6.25 -20.19 11.84
N THR A 8 -5.81 -21.40 11.55
CA THR A 8 -5.80 -22.52 12.47
C THR A 8 -4.71 -22.32 13.54
N THR A 9 -4.71 -23.13 14.58
CA THR A 9 -3.72 -23.07 15.68
C THR A 9 -2.27 -23.25 15.21
N ASP A 10 -2.05 -23.92 14.09
CA ASP A 10 -0.74 -24.10 13.43
C ASP A 10 -0.36 -22.96 12.45
N GLY A 11 -1.19 -21.90 12.40
CA GLY A 11 -0.92 -20.71 11.61
C GLY A 11 -1.27 -20.79 10.12
N LYS A 12 -1.88 -21.89 9.67
CA LYS A 12 -2.38 -22.05 8.30
C LYS A 12 -3.76 -21.43 8.12
N LEU A 13 -4.12 -21.10 6.87
CA LEU A 13 -5.45 -20.60 6.54
C LEU A 13 -6.52 -21.66 6.93
N ASP A 14 -7.52 -21.21 7.69
CA ASP A 14 -8.71 -22.03 7.99
C ASP A 14 -9.71 -21.91 6.84
N HIS A 15 -9.62 -22.81 5.88
CA HIS A 15 -10.49 -22.84 4.70
C HIS A 15 -11.98 -22.98 5.04
N ASN A 16 -12.33 -23.52 6.21
CA ASN A 16 -13.72 -23.69 6.63
C ASN A 16 -14.34 -22.37 7.13
N LYS A 17 -13.51 -21.44 7.58
CA LYS A 17 -13.93 -20.12 8.10
C LYS A 17 -13.62 -18.98 7.13
N ALA A 18 -12.76 -19.21 6.15
CA ALA A 18 -12.40 -18.20 5.18
C ALA A 18 -13.54 -17.93 4.21
N LEU A 19 -13.99 -16.68 4.13
CA LEU A 19 -14.95 -16.26 3.13
C LEU A 19 -14.37 -16.40 1.72
N SER A 20 -15.17 -16.87 0.78
CA SER A 20 -14.81 -17.02 -0.63
C SER A 20 -16.03 -16.81 -1.53
N GLY A 21 -15.83 -16.82 -2.84
CA GLY A 21 -16.93 -16.68 -3.78
C GLY A 21 -17.76 -15.42 -3.55
N ASN A 22 -19.07 -15.55 -3.74
CA ASN A 22 -20.02 -14.43 -3.61
C ASN A 22 -20.11 -13.88 -2.18
N ASP A 23 -19.94 -14.72 -1.18
CA ASP A 23 -19.99 -14.29 0.22
C ASP A 23 -18.85 -13.30 0.54
N LEU A 24 -17.65 -13.55 0.02
CA LEU A 24 -16.53 -12.62 0.18
C LEU A 24 -16.79 -11.29 -0.54
N ILE A 25 -17.31 -11.31 -1.76
CA ILE A 25 -17.65 -10.08 -2.50
C ILE A 25 -18.71 -9.29 -1.75
N ASN A 26 -19.80 -9.95 -1.33
CA ASN A 26 -20.87 -9.31 -0.59
C ASN A 26 -20.38 -8.68 0.70
N PHE A 27 -19.53 -9.38 1.45
CA PHE A 27 -18.93 -8.85 2.66
C PHE A 27 -18.08 -7.61 2.40
N VAL A 28 -17.22 -7.66 1.38
CA VAL A 28 -16.34 -6.52 1.05
C VAL A 28 -17.15 -5.32 0.57
N ASP A 29 -18.10 -5.50 -0.33
CA ASP A 29 -18.82 -4.42 -0.98
C ASP A 29 -19.93 -3.81 -0.10
N HIS A 30 -20.60 -4.63 0.70
CA HIS A 30 -21.79 -4.20 1.45
C HIS A 30 -21.56 -4.04 2.96
N GLU A 31 -20.50 -4.62 3.51
CA GLU A 31 -20.18 -4.50 4.93
C GLU A 31 -18.86 -3.77 5.18
N LEU A 32 -17.75 -4.30 4.67
CA LEU A 32 -16.41 -3.80 5.00
C LEU A 32 -16.17 -2.39 4.45
N PHE A 33 -16.35 -2.18 3.15
CA PHE A 33 -16.11 -0.86 2.54
C PHE A 33 -17.04 0.21 3.10
N PRO A 34 -18.36 -0.02 3.25
CA PRO A 34 -19.24 0.94 3.91
C PRO A 34 -18.86 1.23 5.36
N TYR A 35 -18.39 0.21 6.11
CA TYR A 35 -17.90 0.40 7.48
C TYR A 35 -16.67 1.31 7.51
N LEU A 36 -15.67 1.05 6.68
CA LEU A 36 -14.45 1.85 6.62
C LEU A 36 -14.72 3.28 6.12
N LYS A 37 -15.66 3.44 5.19
CA LYS A 37 -16.09 4.77 4.71
C LYS A 37 -16.69 5.64 5.82
N LYS A 38 -17.41 5.05 6.78
CA LYS A 38 -18.01 5.79 7.90
C LYS A 38 -16.97 6.49 8.75
N PHE A 39 -15.74 6.03 8.78
CA PHE A 39 -14.66 6.65 9.53
C PHE A 39 -14.41 8.12 9.14
N LYS A 40 -14.69 8.50 7.88
CA LYS A 40 -14.59 9.90 7.45
C LYS A 40 -15.52 10.84 8.22
N THR A 41 -16.69 10.35 8.62
CA THR A 41 -17.71 11.13 9.32
C THR A 41 -17.70 10.96 10.83
N SER A 42 -17.14 9.86 11.32
CA SER A 42 -17.08 9.53 12.75
C SER A 42 -15.77 9.92 13.43
N ALA A 43 -14.74 10.26 12.66
CA ALA A 43 -13.45 10.64 13.20
C ALA A 43 -13.53 12.04 13.87
N GLU A 44 -12.81 12.20 14.97
CA GLU A 44 -12.77 13.42 15.76
C GLU A 44 -12.05 14.59 15.03
N SER A 45 -11.08 14.26 14.17
CA SER A 45 -10.27 15.24 13.45
C SER A 45 -9.80 14.69 12.09
N PRO A 46 -9.61 15.57 11.07
CA PRO A 46 -9.04 15.20 9.79
C PRO A 46 -7.61 14.66 9.86
N ASP A 47 -6.89 14.92 10.93
CA ASP A 47 -5.51 14.45 11.12
C ASP A 47 -5.42 13.04 11.68
N THR A 48 -6.53 12.43 12.05
CA THR A 48 -6.59 11.07 12.60
C THR A 48 -6.41 10.01 11.51
N ILE A 49 -5.91 8.83 11.90
CA ILE A 49 -5.77 7.69 10.99
C ILE A 49 -7.16 7.24 10.49
N GLU A 50 -8.14 7.26 11.37
CA GLU A 50 -9.53 6.90 11.06
C GLU A 50 -10.08 7.77 9.93
N TYR A 51 -9.91 9.10 10.01
CA TYR A 51 -10.35 10.00 8.96
C TYR A 51 -9.70 9.68 7.62
N LYS A 52 -8.38 9.47 7.61
CA LYS A 52 -7.63 9.14 6.39
C LYS A 52 -8.05 7.81 5.78
N ILE A 53 -8.33 6.79 6.61
CA ILE A 53 -8.92 5.53 6.14
C ILE A 53 -10.27 5.80 5.49
N GLY A 54 -11.15 6.54 6.15
CA GLY A 54 -12.47 6.87 5.63
C GLY A 54 -12.41 7.68 4.33
N GLU A 55 -11.45 8.57 4.19
CA GLU A 55 -11.21 9.33 2.96
C GLU A 55 -10.81 8.42 1.80
N ILE A 56 -9.85 7.53 2.00
CA ILE A 56 -9.42 6.55 1.00
C ILE A 56 -10.61 5.68 0.56
N PHE A 57 -11.35 5.11 1.51
CA PHE A 57 -12.48 4.21 1.20
C PHE A 57 -13.72 4.94 0.68
N SER A 58 -13.77 6.28 0.76
CA SER A 58 -14.83 7.06 0.12
C SER A 58 -14.77 7.01 -1.41
N GLU A 59 -13.57 6.87 -1.97
CA GLU A 59 -13.33 6.85 -3.42
C GLU A 59 -13.09 5.44 -3.95
N LEU A 60 -12.65 4.52 -3.10
CA LEU A 60 -12.38 3.14 -3.49
C LEU A 60 -13.66 2.37 -3.78
N LYS A 61 -13.60 1.59 -4.86
CA LYS A 61 -14.61 0.60 -5.23
C LYS A 61 -13.92 -0.72 -5.55
N ASN A 62 -14.48 -1.81 -5.08
CA ASN A 62 -14.02 -3.13 -5.51
C ASN A 62 -14.29 -3.30 -7.02
N LYS A 63 -13.24 -3.64 -7.76
CA LYS A 63 -13.32 -3.94 -9.19
C LYS A 63 -13.19 -5.43 -9.49
N ILE A 64 -12.94 -6.24 -8.47
CA ILE A 64 -12.76 -7.68 -8.61
C ILE A 64 -14.13 -8.34 -8.49
N GLN A 65 -14.61 -8.89 -9.59
CA GLN A 65 -15.94 -9.51 -9.65
C GLN A 65 -15.95 -10.98 -9.18
N SER A 66 -14.83 -11.65 -9.19
CA SER A 66 -14.70 -13.04 -8.73
C SER A 66 -14.22 -13.09 -7.29
N GLY A 67 -15.06 -13.58 -6.38
CA GLY A 67 -14.68 -13.76 -4.98
C GLY A 67 -13.57 -14.79 -4.78
N TYR A 68 -13.45 -15.78 -5.66
CA TYR A 68 -12.32 -16.71 -5.66
C TYR A 68 -11.01 -16.01 -6.05
N ALA A 69 -11.05 -15.14 -7.07
CA ALA A 69 -9.88 -14.34 -7.44
C ALA A 69 -9.50 -13.37 -6.32
N LEU A 70 -10.49 -12.73 -5.68
CA LEU A 70 -10.26 -11.87 -4.53
C LEU A 70 -9.64 -12.65 -3.36
N ARG A 71 -10.14 -13.86 -3.07
CA ARG A 71 -9.56 -14.72 -2.03
C ARG A 71 -8.09 -15.03 -2.30
N ASN A 72 -7.77 -15.44 -3.52
CA ASN A 72 -6.39 -15.72 -3.90
C ASN A 72 -5.47 -14.51 -3.73
N ILE A 73 -5.94 -13.30 -4.10
CA ILE A 73 -5.17 -12.07 -3.91
C ILE A 73 -4.95 -11.81 -2.43
N LEU A 74 -5.99 -11.95 -1.60
CA LEU A 74 -5.87 -11.76 -0.15
C LEU A 74 -4.88 -12.74 0.48
N ASP A 75 -4.88 -14.00 0.07
CA ASP A 75 -3.97 -15.01 0.58
C ASP A 75 -2.52 -14.74 0.17
N ILE A 76 -2.29 -14.27 -1.06
CA ILE A 76 -0.97 -13.82 -1.51
C ILE A 76 -0.49 -12.64 -0.67
N VAL A 77 -1.34 -11.62 -0.49
CA VAL A 77 -0.99 -10.42 0.29
C VAL A 77 -0.75 -10.75 1.77
N ASP A 78 -1.58 -11.63 2.36
CA ASP A 78 -1.42 -12.08 3.74
C ASP A 78 -0.12 -12.87 3.95
N GLY A 79 0.32 -13.60 2.92
CA GLY A 79 1.60 -14.32 2.90
C GLY A 79 2.83 -13.44 2.73
N MET A 80 2.67 -12.19 2.27
CA MET A 80 3.79 -11.27 2.09
C MET A 80 4.38 -10.84 3.43
N ARG A 81 5.69 -10.86 3.50
CA ARG A 81 6.43 -10.40 4.69
C ARG A 81 7.31 -9.23 4.30
N PHE A 82 7.27 -8.18 5.10
CA PHE A 82 8.08 -6.96 4.89
C PHE A 82 8.98 -6.71 6.10
N ARG A 83 9.57 -7.77 6.65
CA ARG A 83 10.36 -7.70 7.88
C ARG A 83 11.83 -7.41 7.61
N THR A 84 12.35 -7.88 6.50
CA THR A 84 13.75 -7.69 6.12
C THR A 84 13.89 -6.59 5.07
N ASP A 85 15.05 -5.95 5.03
CA ASP A 85 15.33 -4.92 4.03
C ASP A 85 15.39 -5.53 2.61
N SER A 86 15.74 -6.81 2.46
CA SER A 86 15.69 -7.53 1.19
C SER A 86 14.24 -7.66 0.68
N GLU A 87 13.30 -8.09 1.53
CA GLU A 87 11.88 -8.22 1.15
C GLU A 87 11.26 -6.86 0.77
N LYS A 88 11.63 -5.79 1.49
CA LYS A 88 11.22 -4.42 1.14
C LYS A 88 11.79 -3.97 -0.20
N HIS A 89 13.04 -4.34 -0.51
CA HIS A 89 13.68 -4.05 -1.79
C HIS A 89 12.98 -4.75 -2.96
N GLU A 90 12.64 -6.03 -2.82
CA GLU A 90 11.92 -6.77 -3.87
C GLU A 90 10.56 -6.12 -4.19
N MET A 91 9.79 -5.73 -3.16
CA MET A 91 8.54 -5.01 -3.37
C MET A 91 8.73 -3.65 -4.04
N SER A 92 9.76 -2.91 -3.65
CA SER A 92 10.09 -1.65 -4.32
C SER A 92 10.39 -1.86 -5.80
N HIS A 93 11.15 -2.88 -6.15
CA HIS A 93 11.46 -3.21 -7.55
C HIS A 93 10.22 -3.63 -8.34
N LEU A 94 9.32 -4.43 -7.75
CA LEU A 94 8.06 -4.81 -8.39
C LEU A 94 7.17 -3.58 -8.65
N TYR A 95 7.05 -2.70 -7.66
CA TYR A 95 6.28 -1.47 -7.77
C TYR A 95 6.88 -0.55 -8.84
N GLU A 96 8.18 -0.34 -8.83
CA GLU A 96 8.91 0.44 -9.81
C GLU A 96 8.76 -0.10 -11.24
N SER A 97 8.87 -1.42 -11.40
CA SER A 97 8.64 -2.10 -12.67
C SER A 97 7.21 -1.90 -13.19
N LYS A 98 6.23 -1.95 -12.32
CA LYS A 98 4.83 -1.71 -12.68
C LYS A 98 4.59 -0.26 -13.09
N ILE A 99 5.09 0.72 -12.35
CA ILE A 99 4.96 2.15 -12.69
C ILE A 99 5.65 2.43 -14.03
N LYS A 100 6.85 1.92 -14.24
CA LYS A 100 7.59 2.07 -15.49
C LYS A 100 6.81 1.52 -16.70
N ASN A 101 6.19 0.37 -16.52
CA ASN A 101 5.38 -0.25 -17.59
C ASN A 101 4.03 0.45 -17.81
N MET A 102 3.43 1.01 -16.75
CA MET A 102 2.20 1.81 -16.87
C MET A 102 2.47 3.16 -17.53
N GLY A 103 3.62 3.79 -17.32
CA GLY A 103 4.04 5.02 -17.96
C GLY A 103 4.20 4.89 -19.48
N ASN A 104 4.47 3.69 -19.99
CA ASN A 104 4.56 3.40 -21.43
C ASN A 104 3.22 3.06 -22.09
N ALA A 105 2.15 2.89 -21.32
CA ALA A 105 0.85 2.40 -21.82
C ALA A 105 -0.14 3.49 -22.25
N GLY A 106 0.28 4.72 -22.47
CA GLY A 106 -0.50 5.78 -23.13
C GLY A 106 -1.07 6.88 -22.22
N ARG A 107 -1.24 8.03 -22.81
CA ARG A 107 -1.89 9.32 -22.49
C ARG A 107 -1.77 9.94 -21.08
N ASN A 108 -1.44 9.21 -20.02
CA ASN A 108 -1.20 9.73 -18.67
C ASN A 108 0.18 9.33 -18.13
N GLY A 109 1.10 8.95 -18.99
CA GLY A 109 2.45 8.52 -18.65
C GLY A 109 3.41 9.66 -18.35
N GLY A 110 3.03 10.59 -17.48
CA GLY A 110 3.83 11.74 -17.14
C GLY A 110 4.52 11.68 -15.77
N GLU A 111 4.34 10.63 -15.02
CA GLU A 111 5.10 10.48 -13.79
C GLU A 111 6.49 9.96 -14.12
N PHE A 112 7.44 10.89 -14.26
CA PHE A 112 8.85 10.56 -14.42
C PHE A 112 9.37 9.97 -13.11
N TYR A 113 9.59 8.67 -13.13
CA TYR A 113 10.18 7.97 -12.01
C TYR A 113 11.70 8.29 -11.96
N THR A 114 12.13 8.89 -10.86
CA THR A 114 13.55 9.14 -10.65
C THR A 114 14.26 7.86 -10.22
N PRO A 115 15.29 7.38 -10.96
CA PRO A 115 15.97 6.14 -10.61
C PRO A 115 16.56 6.18 -9.20
N ARG A 116 16.39 5.09 -8.45
CA ARG A 116 16.88 4.99 -7.07
C ARG A 116 18.37 5.22 -6.92
N SER A 117 19.16 4.77 -7.89
CA SER A 117 20.61 5.02 -7.91
C SER A 117 20.96 6.52 -7.96
N LEU A 118 20.20 7.29 -8.74
CA LEU A 118 20.36 8.74 -8.81
C LEU A 118 19.98 9.41 -7.49
N ILE A 119 18.83 9.04 -6.91
CA ILE A 119 18.39 9.54 -5.60
C ILE A 119 19.45 9.28 -4.53
N LYS A 120 19.96 8.05 -4.44
CA LYS A 120 21.03 7.65 -3.50
C LYS A 120 22.29 8.48 -3.69
N THR A 121 22.69 8.69 -4.94
CA THR A 121 23.88 9.50 -5.24
C THR A 121 23.69 10.94 -4.79
N ILE A 122 22.55 11.55 -5.10
CA ILE A 122 22.25 12.93 -4.71
C ILE A 122 22.22 13.06 -3.18
N VAL A 123 21.53 12.18 -2.47
CA VAL A 123 21.46 12.21 -1.01
C VAL A 123 22.86 12.05 -0.38
N LYS A 124 23.72 11.17 -0.91
CA LYS A 124 25.10 11.02 -0.44
C LYS A 124 25.95 12.26 -0.68
N VAL A 125 25.77 12.93 -1.82
CA VAL A 125 26.51 14.17 -2.13
C VAL A 125 26.05 15.31 -1.24
N VAL A 126 24.75 15.47 -1.03
CA VAL A 126 24.16 16.49 -0.15
C VAL A 126 24.51 16.23 1.32
N ALA A 127 24.61 14.96 1.71
CA ALA A 127 24.97 14.51 3.06
C ALA A 127 24.17 15.22 4.17
N PRO A 128 22.82 15.13 4.17
CA PRO A 128 22.01 15.82 5.17
C PRO A 128 22.38 15.38 6.59
N LYS A 129 22.17 16.26 7.56
CA LYS A 129 22.48 16.01 8.98
C LYS A 129 21.20 15.98 9.82
N ILE A 130 21.27 15.27 10.93
CA ILE A 130 20.18 15.25 11.91
C ILE A 130 19.92 16.69 12.40
N GLY A 131 18.64 17.09 12.39
CA GLY A 131 18.19 18.44 12.76
C GLY A 131 18.02 19.40 11.57
N GLU A 132 18.50 19.05 10.38
CA GLU A 132 18.23 19.82 9.17
C GLU A 132 16.81 19.58 8.64
N LYS A 133 16.25 20.60 8.00
CA LYS A 133 14.92 20.50 7.34
C LYS A 133 15.12 20.16 5.88
N ILE A 134 14.45 19.13 5.42
CA ILE A 134 14.44 18.70 4.02
C ILE A 134 13.09 19.06 3.42
N TYR A 135 13.10 19.76 2.28
CA TYR A 135 11.90 20.13 1.53
C TYR A 135 11.97 19.51 0.13
N ASP A 136 10.91 18.85 -0.26
CA ASP A 136 10.70 18.31 -1.60
C ASP A 136 9.39 18.84 -2.18
N GLY A 137 9.48 19.85 -3.05
CA GLY A 137 8.35 20.52 -3.67
C GLY A 137 7.65 19.71 -4.76
N ALA A 138 8.25 18.58 -5.18
CA ALA A 138 7.70 17.67 -6.19
C ALA A 138 7.76 16.23 -5.68
N VAL A 139 7.30 16.03 -4.47
CA VAL A 139 7.53 14.83 -3.64
C VAL A 139 7.15 13.51 -4.30
N GLY A 140 6.14 13.48 -5.16
CA GLY A 140 5.69 12.24 -5.80
C GLY A 140 5.52 11.09 -4.79
N SER A 141 6.27 10.01 -4.99
CA SER A 141 6.32 8.86 -4.07
C SER A 141 7.26 9.03 -2.86
N ALA A 142 7.69 10.25 -2.56
CA ALA A 142 8.60 10.60 -1.48
C ALA A 142 10.00 9.96 -1.56
N GLY A 143 10.47 9.62 -2.76
CA GLY A 143 11.72 8.90 -2.96
C GLY A 143 12.95 9.55 -2.32
N PHE A 144 13.09 10.87 -2.46
CA PHE A 144 14.19 11.63 -1.84
C PHE A 144 14.07 11.68 -0.31
N LEU A 145 12.86 11.90 0.23
CA LEU A 145 12.66 11.99 1.67
C LEU A 145 12.93 10.64 2.35
N VAL A 146 12.46 9.54 1.74
CA VAL A 146 12.69 8.17 2.26
C VAL A 146 14.19 7.83 2.22
N GLU A 147 14.89 8.16 1.14
CA GLU A 147 16.32 7.88 1.04
C GLU A 147 17.15 8.76 2.01
N ALA A 148 16.78 10.03 2.17
CA ALA A 148 17.40 10.91 3.15
C ALA A 148 17.20 10.40 4.60
N TYR A 149 15.98 9.94 4.92
CA TYR A 149 15.73 9.29 6.21
C TYR A 149 16.59 8.04 6.41
N GLY A 150 16.68 7.17 5.39
CA GLY A 150 17.54 5.98 5.43
C GLY A 150 19.02 6.30 5.57
N TYR A 151 19.48 7.41 5.00
CA TYR A 151 20.88 7.88 5.11
C TYR A 151 21.23 8.38 6.53
N LEU A 152 20.24 8.95 7.24
CA LEU A 152 20.42 9.50 8.60
C LEU A 152 20.28 8.46 9.71
N LYS A 153 19.75 7.27 9.42
CA LYS A 153 19.54 6.16 10.36
C LYS A 153 20.78 5.31 10.53
#